data_0c6d87cc89fb098597c5c6b5210f4238
#
_entry.id   0c6d87cc89fb098597c5c6b5210f4238
#
_cell.length_a   1.000
_cell.length_b   1.000
_cell.length_c   1.000
_cell.angle_alpha   90.00
_cell.angle_beta   90.00
_cell.angle_gamma   90.00
#
_symmetry.space_group_name_H-M   'P 1'
#
loop_
_entity.id
_entity.type
_entity.pdbx_description
1 polymer ?
#
loop_
_entity_poly.entity_id
_entity_poly.type
_entity_poly.pdbx_seq_one_letter_code
_entity_poly.pdbx_strand_id
1 'polypeptide(L)'
;MSLPFPFEPRCLPTTLGSLPHTDAAQATALLLAYTPEIPAWVQLPKRTWHENMLVQYLEGLPGIVEENERAYFDTSRPGYDDALTDFFARYLAVESGDDAALETFAITPERSRGWPALLTALPKRFHPPVVAKGQVTGPFTWGTNLTDQNRRCAYYDEQLHDVIVKGVALKALWQIKHLKAFGAPVMIWMDEPALLGFGSSTFIGISREDVLRDLNEVAGAIHNAGALAGVHCEANTDWSLLMEADLDILDFDAYDHLEAITLYPDELRAFFDRGGSLGWGIVPTLNPQAAATETLESLLARFDAGVASLAARGFERKLLLRRALITPSCGAGTLTPPLAERVLGLLRELAATLRKREGFAGG
;
A
#
# COMPACT_ATOMS: atom_id res chain seq x y z
N MET A 1 -19.72 3.94 2.79
CA MET A 1 -19.52 4.24 4.23
C MET A 1 -18.89 5.61 4.41
N SER A 2 -18.99 6.24 5.59
CA SER A 2 -18.21 7.46 5.89
C SER A 2 -16.79 7.05 6.27
N LEU A 3 -15.80 7.91 5.94
CA LEU A 3 -14.41 7.70 6.36
C LEU A 3 -14.32 7.48 7.89
N PRO A 4 -13.42 6.63 8.38
CA PRO A 4 -13.18 6.44 9.82
C PRO A 4 -12.80 7.74 10.55
N PHE A 5 -12.17 8.67 9.83
CA PHE A 5 -11.89 10.04 10.26
C PHE A 5 -11.78 10.98 9.05
N PRO A 6 -12.05 12.30 9.21
CA PRO A 6 -11.90 13.26 8.11
C PRO A 6 -10.46 13.32 7.63
N PHE A 7 -10.24 13.10 6.32
CA PHE A 7 -8.92 13.15 5.72
C PHE A 7 -8.93 13.92 4.41
N GLU A 8 -8.22 15.03 4.38
CA GLU A 8 -7.92 15.82 3.18
C GLU A 8 -6.41 15.98 3.07
N PRO A 9 -5.74 15.18 2.22
CA PRO A 9 -4.29 15.19 2.14
C PRO A 9 -3.68 16.49 1.63
N ARG A 10 -4.41 17.27 0.80
CA ARG A 10 -3.97 18.60 0.35
C ARG A 10 -2.55 18.62 -0.18
N CYS A 11 -2.25 17.72 -1.11
CA CYS A 11 -0.94 17.50 -1.72
C CYS A 11 0.19 17.14 -0.73
N LEU A 12 -0.12 16.52 0.42
CA LEU A 12 0.91 15.96 1.29
C LEU A 12 1.65 14.82 0.59
N PRO A 13 2.98 14.72 0.79
CA PRO A 13 3.77 13.64 0.23
C PRO A 13 3.70 12.39 1.10
N THR A 14 3.73 11.22 0.47
CA THR A 14 4.02 9.93 1.11
C THR A 14 4.73 9.00 0.14
N THR A 15 5.18 7.84 0.61
CA THR A 15 5.91 6.85 -0.19
C THR A 15 5.22 5.50 -0.16
N LEU A 16 5.59 4.61 -1.10
CA LEU A 16 5.13 3.22 -1.12
C LEU A 16 5.83 2.36 -0.06
N GLY A 17 7.00 2.78 0.41
CA GLY A 17 7.73 2.16 1.52
C GLY A 17 9.07 1.54 1.12
N SER A 18 9.23 0.96 -0.07
CA SER A 18 10.47 0.28 -0.44
C SER A 18 11.60 1.24 -0.84
N LEU A 19 12.81 0.99 -0.31
CA LEU A 19 14.05 1.69 -0.63
C LEU A 19 15.17 0.69 -0.93
N PRO A 20 16.18 1.08 -1.75
CA PRO A 20 17.30 0.22 -2.12
C PRO A 20 18.39 0.11 -1.05
N HIS A 21 18.22 0.79 0.06
CA HIS A 21 19.16 0.80 1.18
C HIS A 21 19.19 -0.54 1.91
N THR A 22 20.28 -0.79 2.65
CA THR A 22 20.42 -1.98 3.50
C THR A 22 20.48 -1.64 5.00
N ASP A 23 20.74 -0.37 5.34
CA ASP A 23 20.67 0.13 6.71
C ASP A 23 19.28 0.70 6.99
N ALA A 24 18.55 0.05 7.89
CA ALA A 24 17.18 0.42 8.23
C ALA A 24 17.08 1.75 8.97
N ALA A 25 18.06 2.10 9.79
CA ALA A 25 18.06 3.37 10.53
C ALA A 25 18.28 4.54 9.58
N GLN A 26 19.23 4.42 8.66
CA GLN A 26 19.48 5.41 7.62
C GLN A 26 18.26 5.58 6.71
N ALA A 27 17.70 4.48 6.21
CA ALA A 27 16.55 4.50 5.33
C ALA A 27 15.30 5.11 6.01
N THR A 28 15.06 4.77 7.28
CA THR A 28 13.96 5.37 8.07
C THR A 28 14.19 6.87 8.28
N ALA A 29 15.41 7.29 8.58
CA ALA A 29 15.73 8.71 8.74
C ALA A 29 15.46 9.50 7.45
N LEU A 30 15.76 8.92 6.28
CA LEU A 30 15.45 9.52 4.98
C LEU A 30 13.94 9.68 4.79
N LEU A 31 13.14 8.63 4.99
CA LEU A 31 11.67 8.74 4.85
C LEU A 31 11.10 9.78 5.81
N LEU A 32 11.55 9.81 7.06
CA LEU A 32 11.11 10.80 8.03
C LEU A 32 11.52 12.25 7.68
N ALA A 33 12.62 12.43 6.97
CA ALA A 33 13.05 13.76 6.49
C ALA A 33 12.22 14.25 5.31
N TYR A 34 11.87 13.36 4.37
CA TYR A 34 11.20 13.73 3.13
C TYR A 34 9.67 13.63 3.21
N THR A 35 9.12 12.73 4.03
CA THR A 35 7.67 12.57 4.23
C THR A 35 7.27 12.61 5.71
N PRO A 36 7.64 13.69 6.43
CA PRO A 36 7.41 13.77 7.88
C PRO A 36 5.94 13.79 8.28
N GLU A 37 5.06 14.25 7.42
CA GLU A 37 3.63 14.38 7.68
C GLU A 37 2.92 13.03 7.56
N ILE A 38 3.35 12.18 6.61
CA ILE A 38 2.77 10.85 6.37
C ILE A 38 3.91 9.84 6.19
N PRO A 39 4.63 9.50 7.27
CA PRO A 39 5.71 8.53 7.21
C PRO A 39 5.18 7.11 7.04
N ALA A 40 5.81 6.37 6.12
CA ALA A 40 5.67 4.92 6.01
C ALA A 40 6.86 4.22 6.70
N TRP A 41 6.69 2.97 7.15
CA TRP A 41 7.86 2.17 7.50
C TRP A 41 8.56 1.68 6.22
N VAL A 42 9.90 1.60 6.27
CA VAL A 42 10.70 1.26 5.09
C VAL A 42 10.79 -0.26 4.90
N GLN A 43 10.61 -0.71 3.66
CA GLN A 43 10.89 -2.07 3.20
C GLN A 43 12.24 -2.08 2.49
N LEU A 44 13.08 -3.07 2.77
CA LEU A 44 14.48 -3.13 2.30
C LEU A 44 14.74 -4.41 1.49
N PRO A 45 14.15 -4.55 0.29
CA PRO A 45 14.21 -5.78 -0.49
C PRO A 45 15.63 -6.18 -0.92
N LYS A 46 16.58 -5.22 -0.90
CA LYS A 46 18.00 -5.52 -1.19
C LYS A 46 18.78 -6.01 0.03
N ARG A 47 18.20 -5.95 1.23
CA ARG A 47 18.84 -6.45 2.44
C ARG A 47 18.76 -7.97 2.54
N THR A 48 17.58 -8.53 2.30
CA THR A 48 17.34 -9.97 2.32
C THR A 48 16.07 -10.29 1.53
N TRP A 49 16.00 -11.50 0.97
CA TRP A 49 14.81 -11.93 0.24
C TRP A 49 13.55 -12.00 1.12
N HIS A 50 13.70 -12.18 2.44
CA HIS A 50 12.59 -12.13 3.39
C HIS A 50 11.89 -10.76 3.46
N GLU A 51 12.54 -9.69 3.00
CA GLU A 51 11.91 -8.37 2.86
C GLU A 51 11.29 -8.14 1.47
N ASN A 52 11.22 -9.18 0.62
CA ASN A 52 10.40 -9.13 -0.60
C ASN A 52 8.92 -9.13 -0.23
N MET A 53 8.11 -8.35 -0.93
CA MET A 53 6.70 -8.15 -0.63
C MET A 53 5.89 -9.45 -0.55
N LEU A 54 6.22 -10.49 -1.32
CA LEU A 54 5.50 -11.76 -1.31
C LEU A 54 5.79 -12.62 -0.08
N VAL A 55 6.99 -12.51 0.49
CA VAL A 55 7.43 -13.38 1.61
C VAL A 55 7.45 -12.65 2.96
N GLN A 56 7.44 -11.33 2.94
CA GLN A 56 7.55 -10.50 4.14
C GLN A 56 6.43 -10.76 5.16
N TYR A 57 5.25 -11.16 4.71
CA TYR A 57 4.05 -11.30 5.53
C TYR A 57 3.65 -12.74 5.82
N LEU A 58 4.49 -13.76 5.51
CA LEU A 58 4.12 -15.17 5.60
C LEU A 58 4.01 -15.72 7.03
N GLU A 59 4.63 -15.05 8.01
CA GLU A 59 4.62 -15.51 9.40
C GLU A 59 3.19 -15.64 9.94
N GLY A 60 2.92 -16.75 10.62
CA GLY A 60 1.61 -17.06 11.18
C GLY A 60 0.64 -17.76 10.24
N LEU A 61 0.95 -17.87 8.93
CA LEU A 61 0.13 -18.64 7.98
C LEU A 61 0.39 -20.15 8.10
N PRO A 62 -0.65 -21.01 7.89
CA PRO A 62 -0.49 -22.44 7.97
C PRO A 62 0.25 -23.02 6.76
N GLY A 63 1.02 -24.06 6.95
CA GLY A 63 1.61 -24.85 5.88
C GLY A 63 2.68 -24.17 5.02
N ILE A 64 3.18 -23.01 5.41
CA ILE A 64 4.23 -22.31 4.66
C ILE A 64 5.54 -23.10 4.72
N VAL A 65 6.15 -23.24 3.55
CA VAL A 65 7.49 -23.76 3.34
C VAL A 65 8.33 -22.72 2.66
N GLU A 66 9.51 -22.48 3.21
CA GLU A 66 10.50 -21.57 2.64
C GLU A 66 11.79 -22.35 2.35
N GLU A 67 12.16 -22.44 1.10
CA GLU A 67 13.38 -23.12 0.66
C GLU A 67 13.91 -22.52 -0.65
N ASN A 68 15.22 -22.39 -0.77
CA ASN A 68 15.88 -21.92 -1.99
C ASN A 68 15.30 -20.59 -2.54
N GLU A 69 15.05 -19.61 -1.67
CA GLU A 69 14.41 -18.34 -1.98
C GLU A 69 13.03 -18.50 -2.67
N ARG A 70 12.31 -19.56 -2.34
CA ARG A 70 10.92 -19.81 -2.74
C ARG A 70 10.07 -20.02 -1.48
N ALA A 71 8.87 -19.45 -1.50
CA ALA A 71 7.85 -19.70 -0.51
C ALA A 71 6.59 -20.28 -1.17
N TYR A 72 5.98 -21.28 -0.53
CA TYR A 72 4.76 -21.91 -1.02
C TYR A 72 4.01 -22.59 0.13
N PHE A 73 2.73 -22.90 -0.07
CA PHE A 73 1.95 -23.71 0.84
C PHE A 73 2.18 -25.21 0.55
N ASP A 74 2.47 -26.01 1.58
CA ASP A 74 2.47 -27.47 1.47
C ASP A 74 1.30 -28.05 2.25
N THR A 75 0.18 -28.22 1.55
CA THR A 75 -1.06 -28.76 2.11
C THR A 75 -0.99 -30.27 2.32
N SER A 76 0.05 -30.94 1.80
CA SER A 76 0.26 -32.38 1.95
C SER A 76 1.05 -32.76 3.21
N ARG A 77 1.60 -31.79 3.93
CA ARG A 77 2.42 -32.06 5.12
C ARG A 77 1.58 -32.64 6.26
N PRO A 78 2.13 -33.64 7.00
CA PRO A 78 1.50 -34.06 8.25
C PRO A 78 1.28 -32.87 9.21
N GLY A 79 0.06 -32.74 9.75
CA GLY A 79 -0.32 -31.66 10.66
C GLY A 79 -0.78 -30.38 9.97
N TYR A 80 -0.94 -30.38 8.64
CA TYR A 80 -1.48 -29.20 7.93
C TYR A 80 -2.91 -28.85 8.40
N ASP A 81 -3.79 -29.85 8.54
CA ASP A 81 -5.17 -29.63 8.99
C ASP A 81 -5.24 -29.05 10.41
N ASP A 82 -4.34 -29.50 11.30
CA ASP A 82 -4.22 -28.93 12.65
C ASP A 82 -3.73 -27.49 12.60
N ALA A 83 -2.73 -27.18 11.76
CA ALA A 83 -2.21 -25.83 11.58
C ALA A 83 -3.25 -24.89 10.96
N LEU A 84 -4.07 -25.39 10.02
CA LEU A 84 -5.17 -24.65 9.43
C LEU A 84 -6.25 -24.35 10.47
N THR A 85 -6.63 -25.35 11.27
CA THR A 85 -7.59 -25.19 12.36
C THR A 85 -7.10 -24.17 13.39
N ASP A 86 -5.82 -24.22 13.77
CA ASP A 86 -5.20 -23.27 14.69
C ASP A 86 -5.17 -21.83 14.11
N PHE A 87 -4.89 -21.70 12.82
CA PHE A 87 -4.96 -20.40 12.15
C PHE A 87 -6.34 -19.77 12.29
N PHE A 88 -7.41 -20.49 11.96
CA PHE A 88 -8.77 -19.98 12.07
C PHE A 88 -9.20 -19.75 13.52
N ALA A 89 -8.76 -20.59 14.47
CA ALA A 89 -9.01 -20.36 15.88
C ALA A 89 -8.38 -19.03 16.36
N ARG A 90 -7.14 -18.76 15.95
CA ARG A 90 -6.47 -17.48 16.26
C ARG A 90 -7.13 -16.29 15.55
N TYR A 91 -7.55 -16.45 14.29
CA TYR A 91 -8.31 -15.44 13.57
C TYR A 91 -9.60 -15.06 14.34
N LEU A 92 -10.40 -16.05 14.74
CA LEU A 92 -11.64 -15.82 15.51
C LEU A 92 -11.36 -15.21 16.91
N ALA A 93 -10.25 -15.56 17.54
CA ALA A 93 -9.84 -14.92 18.78
C ALA A 93 -9.53 -13.43 18.57
N VAL A 94 -8.83 -13.06 17.48
CA VAL A 94 -8.59 -11.66 17.11
C VAL A 94 -9.89 -10.92 16.85
N GLU A 95 -10.83 -11.50 16.12
CA GLU A 95 -12.17 -10.93 15.87
C GLU A 95 -12.94 -10.70 17.19
N SER A 96 -12.66 -11.53 18.20
CA SER A 96 -13.24 -11.38 19.56
C SER A 96 -12.46 -10.41 20.46
N GLY A 97 -11.41 -9.76 19.93
CA GLY A 97 -10.62 -8.75 20.65
C GLY A 97 -9.42 -9.30 21.41
N ASP A 98 -8.94 -10.51 21.12
CA ASP A 98 -7.73 -11.08 21.74
C ASP A 98 -6.46 -10.48 21.13
N ASP A 99 -5.88 -9.54 21.83
CA ASP A 99 -4.63 -8.89 21.46
C ASP A 99 -3.42 -9.85 21.45
N ALA A 100 -3.42 -10.90 22.28
CA ALA A 100 -2.32 -11.87 22.31
C ALA A 100 -2.36 -12.77 21.06
N ALA A 101 -3.56 -13.13 20.61
CA ALA A 101 -3.74 -13.85 19.34
C ALA A 101 -3.23 -12.99 18.16
N LEU A 102 -3.48 -11.68 18.15
CA LEU A 102 -3.01 -10.78 17.09
C LEU A 102 -1.47 -10.71 17.02
N GLU A 103 -0.77 -10.74 18.18
CA GLU A 103 0.70 -10.73 18.20
C GLU A 103 1.33 -11.99 17.56
N THR A 104 0.60 -13.07 17.41
CA THR A 104 1.08 -14.25 16.68
C THR A 104 1.23 -14.02 15.18
N PHE A 105 0.65 -12.92 14.68
CA PHE A 105 0.75 -12.47 13.27
C PHE A 105 1.72 -11.30 13.11
N ALA A 106 2.58 -11.03 14.09
CA ALA A 106 3.60 -10.02 14.01
C ALA A 106 4.48 -10.19 12.75
N ILE A 107 4.99 -9.07 12.24
CA ILE A 107 6.04 -9.07 11.22
C ILE A 107 7.37 -8.94 11.96
N THR A 108 8.14 -10.01 12.02
CA THR A 108 9.37 -10.01 12.81
C THR A 108 10.45 -9.08 12.23
N PRO A 109 11.42 -8.64 13.04
CA PRO A 109 12.54 -7.84 12.56
C PRO A 109 13.42 -8.53 11.51
N GLU A 110 13.35 -9.84 11.37
CA GLU A 110 14.02 -10.59 10.31
C GLU A 110 13.44 -10.22 8.93
N ARG A 111 12.11 -10.06 8.88
CA ARG A 111 11.34 -9.74 7.67
C ARG A 111 11.07 -8.25 7.48
N SER A 112 11.35 -7.41 8.49
CA SER A 112 11.05 -5.97 8.42
C SER A 112 11.93 -5.15 9.36
N ARG A 113 13.21 -4.96 9.01
CA ARG A 113 14.09 -4.11 9.82
C ARG A 113 13.64 -2.65 9.89
N GLY A 114 12.93 -2.18 8.86
CA GLY A 114 12.36 -0.85 8.84
C GLY A 114 11.25 -0.63 9.87
N TRP A 115 10.50 -1.68 10.21
CA TRP A 115 9.42 -1.59 11.20
C TRP A 115 9.91 -1.15 12.58
N PRO A 116 10.81 -1.88 13.28
CA PRO A 116 11.32 -1.44 14.57
C PRO A 116 12.14 -0.14 14.49
N ALA A 117 12.76 0.15 13.34
CA ALA A 117 13.43 1.43 13.14
C ALA A 117 12.43 2.60 13.17
N LEU A 118 11.28 2.49 12.48
CA LEU A 118 10.22 3.49 12.54
C LEU A 118 9.66 3.64 13.96
N LEU A 119 9.31 2.53 14.64
CA LEU A 119 8.79 2.55 16.00
C LEU A 119 9.77 3.21 17.00
N THR A 120 11.07 3.10 16.76
CA THR A 120 12.10 3.74 17.56
C THR A 120 12.26 5.23 17.24
N ALA A 121 12.05 5.64 16.00
CA ALA A 121 12.28 6.99 15.52
C ALA A 121 11.09 7.93 15.74
N LEU A 122 9.84 7.44 15.58
CA LEU A 122 8.63 8.25 15.70
C LEU A 122 8.50 8.97 17.05
N PRO A 123 8.71 8.34 18.22
CA PRO A 123 8.56 9.02 19.52
C PRO A 123 9.57 10.16 19.75
N LYS A 124 10.67 10.18 19.00
CA LYS A 124 11.72 11.20 19.10
C LYS A 124 11.41 12.46 18.30
N ARG A 125 10.32 12.47 17.57
CA ARG A 125 9.92 13.61 16.76
C ARG A 125 9.28 14.70 17.61
N PHE A 126 9.48 15.94 17.19
CA PHE A 126 8.92 17.10 17.88
C PHE A 126 7.41 17.22 17.69
N HIS A 127 6.90 16.76 16.52
CA HIS A 127 5.47 16.72 16.22
C HIS A 127 5.07 15.31 15.77
N PRO A 128 3.87 14.84 16.17
CA PRO A 128 3.33 13.60 15.64
C PRO A 128 3.07 13.73 14.13
N PRO A 129 3.04 12.62 13.37
CA PRO A 129 2.62 12.65 11.98
C PRO A 129 1.13 13.03 11.85
N VAL A 130 0.76 13.57 10.70
CA VAL A 130 -0.66 13.79 10.34
C VAL A 130 -1.39 12.44 10.24
N VAL A 131 -0.74 11.47 9.60
CA VAL A 131 -1.20 10.07 9.50
C VAL A 131 0.04 9.17 9.49
N ALA A 132 0.03 8.09 10.26
CA ALA A 132 1.05 7.04 10.17
C ALA A 132 0.64 6.00 9.13
N LYS A 133 1.54 5.66 8.20
CA LYS A 133 1.24 4.74 7.10
C LYS A 133 1.89 3.38 7.32
N GLY A 134 1.07 2.32 7.20
CA GLY A 134 1.51 0.95 7.00
C GLY A 134 1.19 0.46 5.59
N GLN A 135 1.74 -0.69 5.20
CA GLN A 135 1.44 -1.35 3.93
C GLN A 135 1.46 -2.87 4.10
N VAL A 136 0.72 -3.55 3.22
CA VAL A 136 0.68 -5.00 3.08
C VAL A 136 0.60 -5.35 1.59
N THR A 137 1.02 -6.54 1.22
CA THR A 137 0.68 -7.07 -0.10
C THR A 137 -0.81 -7.38 -0.13
N GLY A 138 -1.50 -6.92 -1.18
CA GLY A 138 -2.93 -7.10 -1.29
C GLY A 138 -3.35 -8.55 -1.58
N PRO A 139 -4.61 -8.90 -1.31
CA PRO A 139 -5.08 -10.29 -1.37
C PRO A 139 -5.02 -10.89 -2.77
N PHE A 140 -5.30 -10.12 -3.81
CA PHE A 140 -5.22 -10.60 -5.19
C PHE A 140 -3.78 -10.92 -5.58
N THR A 141 -2.87 -9.98 -5.35
CA THR A 141 -1.44 -10.17 -5.64
C THR A 141 -0.87 -11.35 -4.86
N TRP A 142 -1.18 -11.43 -3.58
CA TRP A 142 -0.63 -12.47 -2.73
C TRP A 142 -1.16 -13.84 -3.12
N GLY A 143 -2.48 -13.98 -3.33
CA GLY A 143 -3.14 -15.23 -3.70
C GLY A 143 -2.76 -15.75 -5.10
N THR A 144 -2.51 -14.85 -6.05
CA THR A 144 -2.13 -15.24 -7.42
C THR A 144 -0.64 -15.51 -7.59
N ASN A 145 0.24 -15.05 -6.68
CA ASN A 145 1.68 -15.26 -6.73
C ASN A 145 2.18 -16.36 -5.78
N LEU A 146 1.53 -16.57 -4.62
CA LEU A 146 1.80 -17.73 -3.79
C LEU A 146 1.15 -18.97 -4.39
N THR A 147 1.84 -20.10 -4.30
CA THR A 147 1.37 -21.38 -4.87
C THR A 147 1.31 -22.45 -3.80
N ASP A 148 0.61 -23.55 -4.10
CA ASP A 148 0.75 -24.80 -3.35
C ASP A 148 2.03 -25.56 -3.78
N GLN A 149 2.24 -26.74 -3.19
CA GLN A 149 3.34 -27.66 -3.52
C GLN A 149 3.31 -28.13 -4.99
N ASN A 150 2.15 -28.09 -5.65
CA ASN A 150 1.95 -28.46 -7.06
C ASN A 150 2.08 -27.27 -8.02
N ARG A 151 2.45 -26.08 -7.51
CA ARG A 151 2.55 -24.84 -8.27
C ARG A 151 1.21 -24.27 -8.76
N ARG A 152 0.10 -24.67 -8.15
CA ARG A 152 -1.20 -24.05 -8.38
C ARG A 152 -1.30 -22.80 -7.50
N CYS A 153 -1.72 -21.67 -8.08
CA CYS A 153 -1.88 -20.44 -7.31
C CYS A 153 -2.87 -20.63 -6.16
N ALA A 154 -2.54 -20.11 -4.98
CA ALA A 154 -3.34 -20.22 -3.76
C ALA A 154 -4.76 -19.65 -3.96
N TYR A 155 -4.91 -18.64 -4.81
CA TYR A 155 -6.21 -18.04 -5.15
C TYR A 155 -7.25 -19.04 -5.69
N TYR A 156 -6.82 -20.12 -6.35
CA TYR A 156 -7.71 -21.14 -6.91
C TYR A 156 -8.03 -22.29 -5.95
N ASP A 157 -7.53 -22.26 -4.74
CA ASP A 157 -7.86 -23.18 -3.67
C ASP A 157 -8.68 -22.44 -2.61
N GLU A 158 -9.90 -22.87 -2.35
CA GLU A 158 -10.85 -22.17 -1.48
C GLU A 158 -10.31 -21.93 -0.07
N GLN A 159 -9.61 -22.92 0.50
CA GLN A 159 -9.05 -22.81 1.85
C GLN A 159 -7.82 -21.89 1.87
N LEU A 160 -6.93 -22.03 0.90
CA LEU A 160 -5.74 -21.16 0.81
C LEU A 160 -6.11 -19.73 0.49
N HIS A 161 -7.12 -19.52 -0.38
CA HIS A 161 -7.64 -18.21 -0.69
C HIS A 161 -8.18 -17.52 0.58
N ASP A 162 -8.98 -18.20 1.37
CA ASP A 162 -9.50 -17.66 2.63
C ASP A 162 -8.37 -17.36 3.64
N VAL A 163 -7.36 -18.23 3.75
CA VAL A 163 -6.15 -17.99 4.55
C VAL A 163 -5.41 -16.74 4.07
N ILE A 164 -5.30 -16.51 2.76
CA ILE A 164 -4.65 -15.32 2.18
C ILE A 164 -5.41 -14.04 2.58
N VAL A 165 -6.71 -13.96 2.33
CA VAL A 165 -7.50 -12.75 2.61
C VAL A 165 -7.44 -12.41 4.10
N LYS A 166 -7.69 -13.39 4.97
CA LYS A 166 -7.60 -13.22 6.43
C LYS A 166 -6.18 -12.92 6.91
N GLY A 167 -5.18 -13.53 6.29
CA GLY A 167 -3.77 -13.25 6.57
C GLY A 167 -3.40 -11.80 6.30
N VAL A 168 -3.83 -11.23 5.17
CA VAL A 168 -3.63 -9.81 4.83
C VAL A 168 -4.31 -8.92 5.87
N ALA A 169 -5.57 -9.21 6.22
CA ALA A 169 -6.31 -8.44 7.23
C ALA A 169 -5.59 -8.47 8.59
N LEU A 170 -5.12 -9.64 9.05
CA LEU A 170 -4.40 -9.78 10.32
C LEU A 170 -3.09 -8.99 10.33
N LYS A 171 -2.33 -8.99 9.23
CA LYS A 171 -1.11 -8.18 9.10
C LYS A 171 -1.39 -6.68 9.11
N ALA A 172 -2.51 -6.25 8.51
CA ALA A 172 -2.97 -4.87 8.58
C ALA A 172 -3.37 -4.49 10.02
N LEU A 173 -4.17 -5.30 10.68
CA LEU A 173 -4.62 -5.08 12.06
C LEU A 173 -3.45 -4.97 13.03
N TRP A 174 -2.45 -5.85 12.91
CA TRP A 174 -1.24 -5.81 13.74
C TRP A 174 -0.49 -4.48 13.56
N GLN A 175 -0.30 -4.01 12.32
CA GLN A 175 0.33 -2.72 12.07
C GLN A 175 -0.49 -1.56 12.65
N ILE A 176 -1.82 -1.56 12.47
CA ILE A 176 -2.71 -0.52 12.99
C ILE A 176 -2.60 -0.41 14.50
N LYS A 177 -2.64 -1.53 15.22
CA LYS A 177 -2.50 -1.57 16.68
C LYS A 177 -1.24 -0.84 17.14
N HIS A 178 -0.10 -1.17 16.54
CA HIS A 178 1.18 -0.60 16.92
C HIS A 178 1.36 0.87 16.46
N LEU A 179 0.87 1.24 15.28
CA LEU A 179 0.96 2.62 14.80
C LEU A 179 0.06 3.58 15.58
N LYS A 180 -1.11 3.14 16.03
CA LYS A 180 -2.02 3.93 16.89
C LYS A 180 -1.39 4.33 18.22
N ALA A 181 -0.43 3.56 18.73
CA ALA A 181 0.29 3.88 19.96
C ALA A 181 1.02 5.23 19.90
N PHE A 182 1.27 5.79 18.70
CA PHE A 182 1.88 7.12 18.52
C PHE A 182 0.89 8.28 18.55
N GLY A 183 -0.41 8.01 18.78
CA GLY A 183 -1.45 9.05 18.89
C GLY A 183 -1.82 9.71 17.56
N ALA A 184 -1.38 9.16 16.42
CA ALA A 184 -1.75 9.63 15.09
C ALA A 184 -2.83 8.73 14.48
N PRO A 185 -3.69 9.27 13.59
CA PRO A 185 -4.49 8.46 12.69
C PRO A 185 -3.62 7.52 11.86
N VAL A 186 -4.19 6.39 11.43
CA VAL A 186 -3.45 5.35 10.69
C VAL A 186 -4.10 5.11 9.33
N MET A 187 -3.28 4.86 8.31
CA MET A 187 -3.72 4.29 7.04
C MET A 187 -2.91 3.04 6.72
N ILE A 188 -3.54 2.05 6.09
CA ILE A 188 -2.87 0.86 5.54
C ILE A 188 -3.14 0.81 4.04
N TRP A 189 -2.09 0.62 3.27
CA TRP A 189 -2.19 0.42 1.83
C TRP A 189 -1.95 -1.04 1.46
N MET A 190 -2.78 -1.54 0.55
CA MET A 190 -2.62 -2.83 -0.10
C MET A 190 -1.88 -2.63 -1.43
N ASP A 191 -0.75 -3.28 -1.60
CA ASP A 191 0.03 -3.23 -2.84
C ASP A 191 -0.46 -4.34 -3.78
N GLU A 192 -1.06 -3.96 -4.91
CA GLU A 192 -1.76 -4.86 -5.85
C GLU A 192 -1.20 -4.82 -7.29
N PRO A 193 0.11 -5.04 -7.50
CA PRO A 193 0.69 -5.03 -8.85
C PRO A 193 0.12 -6.12 -9.77
N ALA A 194 -0.36 -7.26 -9.24
CA ALA A 194 -0.92 -8.34 -10.06
C ALA A 194 -2.26 -7.97 -10.71
N LEU A 195 -2.94 -6.92 -10.25
CA LEU A 195 -4.16 -6.42 -10.90
C LEU A 195 -3.92 -5.95 -12.34
N LEU A 196 -2.66 -5.71 -12.75
CA LEU A 196 -2.31 -5.53 -14.16
C LEU A 196 -2.81 -6.66 -15.05
N GLY A 197 -2.78 -7.89 -14.55
CA GLY A 197 -3.22 -9.08 -15.28
C GLY A 197 -4.70 -9.41 -15.14
N PHE A 198 -5.45 -8.68 -14.30
CA PHE A 198 -6.87 -8.92 -14.11
C PHE A 198 -7.67 -8.70 -15.40
N GLY A 199 -8.62 -9.60 -15.68
CA GLY A 199 -9.39 -9.56 -16.93
C GLY A 199 -8.66 -10.13 -18.17
N SER A 200 -7.38 -10.52 -18.04
CA SER A 200 -6.62 -11.18 -19.09
C SER A 200 -6.71 -12.72 -18.98
N SER A 201 -6.14 -13.41 -19.99
CA SER A 201 -6.02 -14.87 -19.95
C SER A 201 -5.09 -15.41 -18.86
N THR A 202 -4.36 -14.55 -18.16
CA THR A 202 -3.47 -14.96 -17.04
C THR A 202 -4.26 -15.45 -15.84
N PHE A 203 -5.42 -14.84 -15.55
CA PHE A 203 -6.24 -15.12 -14.36
C PHE A 203 -7.65 -15.58 -14.74
N ILE A 204 -7.73 -16.64 -15.56
CA ILE A 204 -9.03 -17.21 -15.99
C ILE A 204 -9.81 -17.74 -14.78
N GLY A 205 -11.10 -17.40 -14.70
CA GLY A 205 -12.01 -17.88 -13.68
C GLY A 205 -12.02 -17.05 -12.38
N ILE A 206 -11.28 -15.96 -12.33
CA ILE A 206 -11.40 -14.98 -11.25
C ILE A 206 -12.35 -13.88 -11.70
N SER A 207 -13.47 -13.72 -11.00
CA SER A 207 -14.48 -12.72 -11.32
C SER A 207 -14.19 -11.35 -10.69
N ARG A 208 -14.84 -10.31 -11.20
CA ARG A 208 -14.82 -8.97 -10.60
C ARG A 208 -15.35 -9.01 -9.15
N GLU A 209 -16.42 -9.76 -8.94
CA GLU A 209 -17.07 -9.93 -7.64
C GLU A 209 -16.14 -10.60 -6.63
N ASP A 210 -15.30 -11.55 -7.05
CA ASP A 210 -14.31 -12.18 -6.17
C ASP A 210 -13.29 -11.16 -5.70
N VAL A 211 -12.70 -10.39 -6.62
CA VAL A 211 -11.71 -9.36 -6.27
C VAL A 211 -12.30 -8.28 -5.36
N LEU A 212 -13.53 -7.81 -5.66
CA LEU A 212 -14.23 -6.84 -4.83
C LEU A 212 -14.49 -7.37 -3.42
N ARG A 213 -14.96 -8.61 -3.31
CA ARG A 213 -15.20 -9.27 -2.01
C ARG A 213 -13.93 -9.30 -1.17
N ASP A 214 -12.82 -9.73 -1.75
CA ASP A 214 -11.54 -9.88 -1.06
C ASP A 214 -10.98 -8.52 -0.61
N LEU A 215 -11.00 -7.52 -1.48
CA LEU A 215 -10.57 -6.15 -1.13
C LEU A 215 -11.46 -5.55 -0.03
N ASN A 216 -12.77 -5.73 -0.13
CA ASN A 216 -13.73 -5.20 0.84
C ASN A 216 -13.64 -5.91 2.20
N GLU A 217 -13.31 -7.20 2.25
CA GLU A 217 -13.07 -7.92 3.51
C GLU A 217 -11.86 -7.32 4.24
N VAL A 218 -10.74 -7.11 3.54
CA VAL A 218 -9.55 -6.49 4.13
C VAL A 218 -9.81 -5.03 4.51
N ALA A 219 -10.44 -4.25 3.62
CA ALA A 219 -10.79 -2.86 3.90
C ALA A 219 -11.72 -2.73 5.11
N GLY A 220 -12.72 -3.62 5.21
CA GLY A 220 -13.63 -3.70 6.35
C GLY A 220 -12.91 -3.95 7.68
N ALA A 221 -11.93 -4.85 7.71
CA ALA A 221 -11.11 -5.08 8.89
C ALA A 221 -10.30 -3.82 9.27
N ILE A 222 -9.70 -3.13 8.29
CA ILE A 222 -8.97 -1.88 8.49
C ILE A 222 -9.90 -0.79 9.04
N HIS A 223 -11.10 -0.62 8.47
CA HIS A 223 -12.09 0.35 8.90
C HIS A 223 -12.61 0.07 10.32
N ASN A 224 -12.92 -1.18 10.63
CA ASN A 224 -13.34 -1.59 11.97
C ASN A 224 -12.28 -1.29 13.02
N ALA A 225 -11.02 -1.36 12.64
CA ALA A 225 -9.91 -0.91 13.48
C ALA A 225 -9.72 0.62 13.45
N GLY A 226 -10.59 1.41 12.82
CA GLY A 226 -10.56 2.88 12.78
C GLY A 226 -9.33 3.44 12.04
N ALA A 227 -8.93 2.81 10.93
CA ALA A 227 -7.88 3.26 10.03
C ALA A 227 -8.42 3.42 8.61
N LEU A 228 -7.71 4.18 7.76
CA LEU A 228 -8.04 4.33 6.34
C LEU A 228 -7.45 3.16 5.54
N ALA A 229 -8.23 2.66 4.59
CA ALA A 229 -7.82 1.63 3.64
C ALA A 229 -7.43 2.27 2.30
N GLY A 230 -6.21 1.99 1.83
CA GLY A 230 -5.75 2.41 0.51
C GLY A 230 -5.32 1.23 -0.36
N VAL A 231 -5.21 1.47 -1.64
CA VAL A 231 -4.60 0.53 -2.59
C VAL A 231 -3.56 1.26 -3.43
N HIS A 232 -2.45 0.59 -3.70
CA HIS A 232 -1.49 0.99 -4.72
C HIS A 232 -1.52 0.01 -5.88
N CYS A 233 -1.69 0.52 -7.09
CA CYS A 233 -1.51 -0.22 -8.33
C CYS A 233 -0.71 0.63 -9.32
N GLU A 234 0.48 0.16 -9.69
CA GLU A 234 1.41 0.88 -10.58
C GLU A 234 1.08 0.73 -12.07
N ALA A 235 0.06 -0.08 -12.39
CA ALA A 235 -0.20 -0.49 -13.74
C ALA A 235 -1.61 -0.06 -14.21
N ASN A 236 -1.83 -0.19 -15.52
CA ASN A 236 -3.16 -0.01 -16.07
C ASN A 236 -4.03 -1.23 -15.71
N THR A 237 -5.02 -1.02 -14.87
CA THR A 237 -5.99 -2.02 -14.41
C THR A 237 -7.43 -1.52 -14.64
N ASP A 238 -8.42 -2.31 -14.26
CA ASP A 238 -9.81 -1.87 -14.16
C ASP A 238 -9.99 -0.94 -12.95
N TRP A 239 -9.73 0.35 -13.15
CA TRP A 239 -9.87 1.36 -12.10
C TRP A 239 -11.31 1.50 -11.60
N SER A 240 -12.31 1.14 -12.41
CA SER A 240 -13.72 1.15 -11.96
C SER A 240 -13.96 0.17 -10.81
N LEU A 241 -13.27 -1.00 -10.83
CA LEU A 241 -13.31 -1.98 -9.76
C LEU A 241 -12.75 -1.39 -8.45
N LEU A 242 -11.59 -0.74 -8.52
CA LEU A 242 -10.97 -0.14 -7.34
C LEU A 242 -11.76 1.07 -6.81
N MET A 243 -12.39 1.85 -7.70
CA MET A 243 -13.28 2.95 -7.32
C MET A 243 -14.59 2.46 -6.68
N GLU A 244 -15.07 1.25 -7.01
CA GLU A 244 -16.25 0.64 -6.40
C GLU A 244 -15.95 0.03 -5.02
N ALA A 245 -14.76 -0.52 -4.83
CA ALA A 245 -14.34 -1.13 -3.57
C ALA A 245 -14.38 -0.12 -2.40
N ASP A 246 -14.55 -0.63 -1.18
CA ASP A 246 -14.62 0.17 0.07
C ASP A 246 -13.24 0.73 0.46
N LEU A 247 -12.60 1.41 -0.49
CA LEU A 247 -11.28 2.02 -0.33
C LEU A 247 -11.41 3.53 -0.15
N ASP A 248 -10.50 4.10 0.65
CA ASP A 248 -10.42 5.55 0.93
C ASP A 248 -9.38 6.25 0.08
N ILE A 249 -8.32 5.53 -0.32
CA ILE A 249 -7.22 6.06 -1.11
C ILE A 249 -6.93 5.12 -2.29
N LEU A 250 -6.89 5.70 -3.50
CA LEU A 250 -6.41 5.02 -4.71
C LEU A 250 -5.12 5.68 -5.16
N ASP A 251 -4.02 4.94 -5.07
CA ASP A 251 -2.72 5.39 -5.53
C ASP A 251 -2.37 4.74 -6.86
N PHE A 252 -2.15 5.57 -7.87
CA PHE A 252 -1.91 5.13 -9.25
C PHE A 252 -0.67 5.79 -9.84
N ASP A 253 -0.05 5.14 -10.81
CA ASP A 253 1.03 5.74 -11.58
C ASP A 253 0.49 6.85 -12.50
N ALA A 254 0.52 8.08 -11.98
CA ALA A 254 0.15 9.26 -12.76
C ALA A 254 1.26 9.73 -13.69
N TYR A 255 2.46 9.18 -13.60
CA TYR A 255 3.57 9.51 -14.47
C TYR A 255 3.40 8.89 -15.86
N ASP A 256 3.14 7.59 -15.94
CA ASP A 256 3.04 6.85 -17.19
C ASP A 256 1.58 6.51 -17.58
N HIS A 257 0.64 6.45 -16.61
CA HIS A 257 -0.71 5.93 -16.80
C HIS A 257 -1.83 6.90 -16.40
N LEU A 258 -1.58 8.21 -16.51
CA LEU A 258 -2.57 9.24 -16.16
C LEU A 258 -3.94 9.04 -16.83
N GLU A 259 -3.95 8.67 -18.12
CA GLU A 259 -5.19 8.52 -18.90
C GLU A 259 -6.09 7.42 -18.34
N ALA A 260 -5.53 6.39 -17.69
CA ALA A 260 -6.28 5.24 -17.21
C ALA A 260 -7.38 5.63 -16.20
N ILE A 261 -7.09 6.51 -15.25
CA ILE A 261 -8.07 6.93 -14.24
C ILE A 261 -9.15 7.87 -14.83
N THR A 262 -8.84 8.52 -15.95
CA THR A 262 -9.77 9.46 -16.59
C THR A 262 -10.84 8.78 -17.45
N LEU A 263 -10.75 7.46 -17.64
CA LEU A 263 -11.73 6.67 -18.40
C LEU A 263 -13.04 6.43 -17.63
N TYR A 264 -13.05 6.62 -16.32
CA TYR A 264 -14.15 6.28 -15.41
C TYR A 264 -14.65 7.51 -14.62
N PRO A 265 -15.17 8.55 -15.30
CA PRO A 265 -15.50 9.80 -14.64
C PRO A 265 -16.67 9.69 -13.64
N ASP A 266 -17.61 8.81 -13.88
CA ASP A 266 -18.79 8.65 -12.99
C ASP A 266 -18.40 7.88 -11.73
N GLU A 267 -17.61 6.81 -11.85
CA GLU A 267 -17.07 6.05 -10.73
C GLU A 267 -16.11 6.90 -9.89
N LEU A 268 -15.28 7.70 -10.55
CA LEU A 268 -14.38 8.64 -9.87
C LEU A 268 -15.15 9.71 -9.11
N ARG A 269 -16.28 10.18 -9.65
CA ARG A 269 -17.18 11.12 -8.96
C ARG A 269 -17.77 10.49 -7.71
N ALA A 270 -18.33 9.29 -7.83
CA ALA A 270 -18.85 8.53 -6.70
C ALA A 270 -17.79 8.27 -5.64
N PHE A 271 -16.54 7.98 -6.06
CA PHE A 271 -15.40 7.82 -5.16
C PHE A 271 -15.09 9.10 -4.37
N PHE A 272 -15.05 10.26 -5.02
CA PHE A 272 -14.84 11.54 -4.33
C PHE A 272 -16.02 11.93 -3.44
N ASP A 273 -17.26 11.65 -3.85
CA ASP A 273 -18.47 11.99 -3.09
C ASP A 273 -18.52 11.25 -1.75
N ARG A 274 -17.98 10.03 -1.66
CA ARG A 274 -17.83 9.30 -0.40
C ARG A 274 -16.57 9.67 0.40
N GLY A 275 -15.78 10.64 -0.07
CA GLY A 275 -14.61 11.16 0.63
C GLY A 275 -13.27 10.58 0.18
N GLY A 276 -13.24 9.85 -0.91
CA GLY A 276 -12.03 9.24 -1.45
C GLY A 276 -10.92 10.24 -1.81
N SER A 277 -9.69 9.80 -1.82
CA SER A 277 -8.49 10.59 -2.15
C SER A 277 -7.63 9.85 -3.17
N LEU A 278 -6.96 10.59 -4.07
CA LEU A 278 -6.05 10.04 -5.07
C LEU A 278 -4.59 10.22 -4.63
N GLY A 279 -3.81 9.14 -4.67
CA GLY A 279 -2.37 9.18 -4.67
C GLY A 279 -1.86 9.36 -6.11
N TRP A 280 -1.21 10.48 -6.34
CA TRP A 280 -0.64 10.81 -7.64
C TRP A 280 0.81 10.35 -7.70
N GLY A 281 1.04 9.17 -8.24
CA GLY A 281 2.36 8.60 -8.51
C GLY A 281 3.08 9.34 -9.62
N ILE A 282 3.49 10.59 -9.35
CA ILE A 282 3.97 11.52 -10.37
C ILE A 282 5.50 11.58 -10.46
N VAL A 283 6.23 11.12 -9.42
CA VAL A 283 7.69 11.09 -9.44
C VAL A 283 8.15 9.70 -9.88
N PRO A 284 8.82 9.57 -11.06
CA PRO A 284 9.09 8.27 -11.64
C PRO A 284 10.11 7.45 -10.83
N THR A 285 9.84 6.15 -10.68
CA THR A 285 10.73 5.17 -10.04
C THR A 285 10.98 3.94 -10.90
N LEU A 286 10.05 3.59 -11.79
CA LEU A 286 10.14 2.39 -12.63
C LEU A 286 11.17 2.52 -13.73
N ASN A 287 11.43 3.73 -14.22
CA ASN A 287 12.44 4.04 -15.22
C ASN A 287 13.58 4.84 -14.58
N PRO A 288 14.78 4.24 -14.34
CA PRO A 288 15.91 4.92 -13.74
C PRO A 288 16.40 6.15 -14.53
N GLN A 289 16.29 6.14 -15.86
CA GLN A 289 16.66 7.29 -16.69
C GLN A 289 15.69 8.47 -16.48
N ALA A 290 14.39 8.20 -16.43
CA ALA A 290 13.40 9.22 -16.11
C ALA A 290 13.65 9.78 -14.70
N ALA A 291 13.84 8.91 -13.70
CA ALA A 291 14.17 9.32 -12.33
C ALA A 291 15.42 10.19 -12.23
N ALA A 292 16.42 9.97 -13.11
CA ALA A 292 17.65 10.74 -13.16
C ALA A 292 17.50 12.11 -13.82
N THR A 293 16.60 12.26 -14.79
CA THR A 293 16.52 13.43 -15.67
C THR A 293 15.35 14.36 -15.36
N GLU A 294 14.29 13.87 -14.68
CA GLU A 294 13.14 14.72 -14.33
C GLU A 294 13.54 15.91 -13.46
N THR A 295 12.82 17.01 -13.64
CA THR A 295 12.99 18.25 -12.87
C THR A 295 11.70 18.62 -12.16
N LEU A 296 11.78 19.52 -11.19
CA LEU A 296 10.59 20.05 -10.52
C LEU A 296 9.61 20.69 -11.51
N GLU A 297 10.13 21.46 -12.50
CA GLU A 297 9.30 22.13 -13.51
C GLU A 297 8.55 21.14 -14.38
N SER A 298 9.21 20.08 -14.85
CA SER A 298 8.58 19.05 -15.68
C SER A 298 7.51 18.27 -14.92
N LEU A 299 7.78 17.93 -13.64
CA LEU A 299 6.80 17.26 -12.78
C LEU A 299 5.59 18.14 -12.44
N LEU A 300 5.80 19.44 -12.18
CA LEU A 300 4.71 20.40 -12.00
C LEU A 300 3.85 20.52 -13.27
N ALA A 301 4.46 20.65 -14.44
CA ALA A 301 3.74 20.72 -15.70
C ALA A 301 2.91 19.44 -15.96
N ARG A 302 3.48 18.26 -15.67
CA ARG A 302 2.80 16.98 -15.80
C ARG A 302 1.61 16.86 -14.84
N PHE A 303 1.79 17.23 -13.57
CA PHE A 303 0.71 17.26 -12.59
C PHE A 303 -0.41 18.22 -12.99
N ASP A 304 -0.08 19.44 -13.42
CA ASP A 304 -1.06 20.44 -13.88
C ASP A 304 -1.82 19.96 -15.12
N ALA A 305 -1.16 19.27 -16.06
CA ALA A 305 -1.81 18.67 -17.23
C ALA A 305 -2.82 17.57 -16.80
N GLY A 306 -2.46 16.75 -15.81
CA GLY A 306 -3.36 15.75 -15.25
C GLY A 306 -4.58 16.35 -14.58
N VAL A 307 -4.37 17.37 -13.74
CA VAL A 307 -5.47 18.12 -13.11
C VAL A 307 -6.37 18.77 -14.16
N ALA A 308 -5.79 19.35 -15.22
CA ALA A 308 -6.55 19.96 -16.31
C ALA A 308 -7.36 18.90 -17.09
N SER A 309 -6.82 17.70 -17.32
CA SER A 309 -7.51 16.60 -17.98
C SER A 309 -8.77 16.17 -17.20
N LEU A 310 -8.66 16.03 -15.86
CA LEU A 310 -9.81 15.73 -15.00
C LEU A 310 -10.79 16.92 -14.92
N ALA A 311 -10.30 18.16 -14.87
CA ALA A 311 -11.15 19.35 -14.87
C ALA A 311 -11.99 19.45 -16.16
N ALA A 312 -11.43 19.09 -17.31
CA ALA A 312 -12.17 19.01 -18.57
C ALA A 312 -13.31 17.97 -18.55
N ARG A 313 -13.28 17.01 -17.61
CA ARG A 313 -14.34 16.01 -17.35
C ARG A 313 -15.31 16.44 -16.25
N GLY A 314 -15.24 17.71 -15.83
CA GLY A 314 -16.19 18.32 -14.89
C GLY A 314 -15.80 18.19 -13.42
N PHE A 315 -14.56 17.84 -13.09
CA PHE A 315 -14.09 17.85 -11.71
C PHE A 315 -13.59 19.25 -11.31
N GLU A 316 -14.00 19.73 -10.14
CA GLU A 316 -13.47 20.99 -9.62
C GLU A 316 -11.97 20.85 -9.29
N ARG A 317 -11.15 21.76 -9.85
CA ARG A 317 -9.71 21.81 -9.57
C ARG A 317 -9.40 21.80 -8.06
N LYS A 318 -10.17 22.57 -7.29
CA LYS A 318 -10.02 22.68 -5.83
C LYS A 318 -10.28 21.33 -5.13
N LEU A 319 -11.26 20.55 -5.59
CA LEU A 319 -11.53 19.22 -5.08
C LEU A 319 -10.34 18.29 -5.36
N LEU A 320 -9.87 18.24 -6.61
CA LEU A 320 -8.74 17.39 -7.01
C LEU A 320 -7.51 17.66 -6.14
N LEU A 321 -7.19 18.92 -5.89
CA LEU A 321 -6.02 19.30 -5.08
C LEU A 321 -6.20 19.01 -3.58
N ARG A 322 -7.40 19.18 -3.04
CA ARG A 322 -7.67 18.82 -1.63
C ARG A 322 -7.59 17.32 -1.40
N ARG A 323 -7.98 16.52 -2.38
CA ARG A 323 -8.00 15.06 -2.35
C ARG A 323 -6.73 14.41 -2.91
N ALA A 324 -5.70 15.20 -3.24
CA ALA A 324 -4.44 14.69 -3.77
C ALA A 324 -3.44 14.37 -2.65
N LEU A 325 -2.89 13.15 -2.68
CA LEU A 325 -1.58 12.80 -2.13
C LEU A 325 -0.56 12.87 -3.27
N ILE A 326 0.68 13.19 -2.95
CA ILE A 326 1.78 13.16 -3.93
C ILE A 326 2.69 11.99 -3.59
N THR A 327 2.90 11.11 -4.56
CA THR A 327 3.64 9.85 -4.37
C THR A 327 4.67 9.65 -5.49
N PRO A 328 5.68 8.80 -5.28
CA PRO A 328 6.41 8.19 -6.38
C PRO A 328 5.49 7.26 -7.17
N SER A 329 5.80 7.01 -8.44
CA SER A 329 5.00 6.14 -9.32
C SER A 329 4.94 4.68 -8.84
N CYS A 330 5.97 4.24 -8.11
CA CYS A 330 6.05 2.96 -7.41
C CYS A 330 7.10 3.02 -6.30
N GLY A 331 7.35 1.92 -5.60
CA GLY A 331 8.45 1.80 -4.65
C GLY A 331 9.82 2.03 -5.29
N ALA A 332 10.73 2.66 -4.55
CA ALA A 332 12.08 2.96 -5.06
C ALA A 332 13.10 1.82 -4.84
N GLY A 333 12.68 0.65 -4.35
CA GLY A 333 13.55 -0.46 -3.97
C GLY A 333 14.46 -1.00 -5.09
N THR A 334 14.09 -0.85 -6.34
CA THR A 334 14.88 -1.30 -7.51
C THR A 334 15.98 -0.32 -7.91
N LEU A 335 15.87 0.95 -7.51
CA LEU A 335 16.83 2.01 -7.85
C LEU A 335 18.18 1.82 -7.15
N THR A 336 19.11 2.74 -7.42
CA THR A 336 20.33 2.92 -6.60
C THR A 336 20.02 3.87 -5.42
N PRO A 337 20.73 3.80 -4.28
CA PRO A 337 20.50 4.71 -3.18
C PRO A 337 20.54 6.20 -3.55
N PRO A 338 21.53 6.71 -4.30
CA PRO A 338 21.54 8.12 -4.70
C PRO A 338 20.34 8.52 -5.56
N LEU A 339 19.84 7.61 -6.41
CA LEU A 339 18.70 7.88 -7.26
C LEU A 339 17.38 7.86 -6.46
N ALA A 340 17.26 6.95 -5.49
CA ALA A 340 16.13 6.94 -4.58
C ALA A 340 16.07 8.22 -3.71
N GLU A 341 17.21 8.69 -3.21
CA GLU A 341 17.30 9.96 -2.48
C GLU A 341 16.90 11.16 -3.35
N ARG A 342 17.31 11.16 -4.62
CA ARG A 342 16.87 12.18 -5.59
C ARG A 342 15.34 12.16 -5.78
N VAL A 343 14.76 10.98 -5.95
CA VAL A 343 13.28 10.81 -6.06
C VAL A 343 12.58 11.38 -4.83
N LEU A 344 13.06 11.06 -3.62
CA LEU A 344 12.51 11.60 -2.38
C LEU A 344 12.64 13.14 -2.31
N GLY A 345 13.77 13.68 -2.76
CA GLY A 345 13.98 15.14 -2.87
C GLY A 345 12.96 15.80 -3.79
N LEU A 346 12.81 15.29 -5.01
CA LEU A 346 11.80 15.77 -5.97
C LEU A 346 10.38 15.65 -5.45
N LEU A 347 10.04 14.55 -4.79
CA LEU A 347 8.75 14.34 -4.15
C LEU A 347 8.44 15.44 -3.12
N ARG A 348 9.40 15.71 -2.24
CA ARG A 348 9.25 16.76 -1.20
C ARG A 348 9.13 18.15 -1.79
N GLU A 349 9.96 18.49 -2.77
CA GLU A 349 9.95 19.80 -3.44
C GLU A 349 8.66 20.01 -4.21
N LEU A 350 8.18 19.00 -4.95
CA LEU A 350 6.93 19.04 -5.69
C LEU A 350 5.75 19.29 -4.73
N ALA A 351 5.62 18.47 -3.70
CA ALA A 351 4.55 18.61 -2.72
C ALA A 351 4.58 19.98 -2.02
N ALA A 352 5.74 20.45 -1.59
CA ALA A 352 5.90 21.75 -0.95
C ALA A 352 5.52 22.90 -1.89
N THR A 353 5.90 22.81 -3.17
CA THR A 353 5.57 23.83 -4.19
C THR A 353 4.07 23.86 -4.48
N LEU A 354 3.44 22.70 -4.66
CA LEU A 354 1.99 22.59 -4.85
C LEU A 354 1.24 23.16 -3.64
N ARG A 355 1.59 22.75 -2.43
CA ARG A 355 0.95 23.21 -1.19
C ARG A 355 1.10 24.74 -1.00
N LYS A 356 2.27 25.29 -1.30
CA LYS A 356 2.50 26.74 -1.24
C LYS A 356 1.64 27.48 -2.26
N ARG A 357 1.60 27.00 -3.52
CA ARG A 357 0.84 27.60 -4.63
C ARG A 357 -0.67 27.64 -4.34
N GLU A 358 -1.19 26.58 -3.69
CA GLU A 358 -2.61 26.43 -3.42
C GLU A 358 -3.04 26.94 -2.02
N GLY A 359 -2.12 27.54 -1.26
CA GLY A 359 -2.41 28.06 0.07
C GLY A 359 -2.63 27.00 1.16
N PHE A 360 -2.13 25.79 0.96
CA PHE A 360 -2.17 24.69 1.95
C PHE A 360 -0.97 24.69 2.91
N ALA A 361 0.01 25.54 2.69
CA ALA A 361 1.14 25.72 3.58
C ALA A 361 0.71 26.58 4.78
N GLY A 362 0.70 26.02 5.98
CA GLY A 362 0.38 26.75 7.21
C GLY A 362 -0.79 26.19 8.05
N GLY A 363 -1.22 24.94 7.76
CA GLY A 363 -2.17 24.21 8.60
C GLY A 363 -1.47 23.05 9.31
#